data_76f00d81d0d5b7cce153a2bb8824af54
#
_entry.id   76f00d81d0d5b7cce153a2bb8824af54
#
_cell.length_a   1.000
_cell.length_b   1.000
_cell.length_c   1.000
_cell.angle_alpha   90.00
_cell.angle_beta   90.00
_cell.angle_gamma   90.00
#
_symmetry.space_group_name_H-M   'P 1'
#
loop_
_entity.id
_entity.type
_entity.pdbx_description
1 polymer ?
#
loop_
_entity_poly.entity_id
_entity_poly.type
_entity_poly.pdbx_seq_one_letter_code
_entity_poly.pdbx_strand_id
1 'polypeptide(L)'
;MTQENVLKALKNVTYPGFTKDIVTFGFVKDIVVDGSNVSLTIDITSSADEVKAQLTDESTIELKKLGFENVSINVTAPQTPKQMSNSVSGKNIAPQVKNFVMVSSGKGGVGKSTTSVNLAIAMAMQGKKVGLLDADIYGPNIPRMMGVADQKPEIQGNKVQPLKAYGVEIMSMGSLMEPGQSLIWRGAMIMKAIEQFLRDILWSELDVLVIDMPPGTGDAQLTLAQSVPVTAGITVTTPQEVSLDDSRRSLDMFQKLHIPTAGIIENMSGFICPECDTESDIFGMGTTAPVAVEYDTELIARIPIEPAIRIGGDTGMPVTYHQPDSETAKRYQEAASKLTTFIDKVNAEGGADNQSIQPTTAPGVSACSTAGAAQAAPEASGSSCSRH
;
A
#
# COMPACT_ATOMS: atom_id res chain seq x y z
N MET A 1 -31.96 11.39 41.94
CA MET A 1 -31.43 10.36 41.02
C MET A 1 -29.90 10.37 41.06
N THR A 2 -29.23 9.23 40.93
CA THR A 2 -27.75 9.13 41.06
C THR A 2 -27.10 8.80 39.74
N GLN A 3 -25.81 9.08 39.60
CA GLN A 3 -25.02 8.69 38.41
C GLN A 3 -25.03 7.17 38.18
N GLU A 4 -25.10 6.35 39.25
CA GLU A 4 -25.22 4.90 39.15
C GLU A 4 -26.52 4.46 38.44
N ASN A 5 -27.63 5.16 38.70
CA ASN A 5 -28.91 4.86 38.05
C ASN A 5 -28.86 5.21 36.56
N VAL A 6 -28.16 6.27 36.16
CA VAL A 6 -27.91 6.65 34.76
C VAL A 6 -27.09 5.59 34.06
N LEU A 7 -25.96 5.15 34.65
CA LEU A 7 -25.13 4.10 34.09
C LEU A 7 -25.86 2.76 33.92
N LYS A 8 -26.73 2.42 34.89
CA LYS A 8 -27.52 1.20 34.85
C LYS A 8 -28.55 1.21 33.72
N ALA A 9 -29.18 2.38 33.47
CA ALA A 9 -30.13 2.52 32.35
C ALA A 9 -29.41 2.44 30.98
N LEU A 10 -28.24 3.09 30.88
CA LEU A 10 -27.47 3.12 29.64
C LEU A 10 -26.84 1.76 29.26
N LYS A 11 -26.84 0.77 30.17
CA LYS A 11 -26.51 -0.63 29.84
C LYS A 11 -27.53 -1.29 28.90
N ASN A 12 -28.72 -0.73 28.77
CA ASN A 12 -29.75 -1.20 27.84
C ASN A 12 -29.51 -0.69 26.41
N VAL A 13 -28.60 0.25 26.22
CA VAL A 13 -28.25 0.83 24.91
C VAL A 13 -27.06 0.08 24.33
N THR A 14 -27.28 -0.64 23.24
CA THR A 14 -26.24 -1.40 22.54
C THR A 14 -25.59 -0.59 21.45
N TYR A 15 -24.28 -0.74 21.28
CA TYR A 15 -23.59 -0.08 20.18
C TYR A 15 -23.97 -0.72 18.83
N PRO A 16 -24.42 0.06 17.82
CA PRO A 16 -24.87 -0.48 16.54
C PRO A 16 -23.86 -1.41 15.90
N GLY A 17 -24.29 -2.63 15.53
CA GLY A 17 -23.43 -3.67 14.95
C GLY A 17 -22.66 -4.54 15.97
N PHE A 18 -22.85 -4.33 17.28
CA PHE A 18 -22.21 -5.10 18.34
C PHE A 18 -23.24 -5.64 19.34
N THR A 19 -22.85 -6.63 20.13
CA THR A 19 -23.68 -7.26 21.16
C THR A 19 -23.46 -6.67 22.56
N LYS A 20 -22.52 -5.72 22.71
CA LYS A 20 -22.17 -5.08 23.98
C LYS A 20 -22.78 -3.68 24.11
N ASP A 21 -23.10 -3.29 25.33
CA ASP A 21 -23.64 -1.97 25.66
C ASP A 21 -22.56 -0.87 25.69
N ILE A 22 -22.98 0.38 25.56
CA ILE A 22 -22.08 1.55 25.50
C ILE A 22 -21.34 1.83 26.80
N VAL A 23 -21.85 1.34 27.94
CA VAL A 23 -21.19 1.49 29.25
C VAL A 23 -20.05 0.50 29.38
N THR A 24 -20.27 -0.75 28.96
CA THR A 24 -19.23 -1.80 28.95
C THR A 24 -18.08 -1.46 27.98
N PHE A 25 -18.35 -0.73 26.91
CA PHE A 25 -17.31 -0.20 26.00
C PHE A 25 -16.57 1.01 26.59
N GLY A 26 -17.03 1.59 27.71
CA GLY A 26 -16.42 2.78 28.30
C GLY A 26 -16.64 4.07 27.49
N PHE A 27 -17.67 4.12 26.66
CA PHE A 27 -17.98 5.28 25.83
C PHE A 27 -18.67 6.41 26.59
N VAL A 28 -19.28 6.13 27.74
CA VAL A 28 -20.01 7.10 28.53
C VAL A 28 -19.07 7.85 29.48
N LYS A 29 -19.02 9.19 29.34
CA LYS A 29 -18.17 10.11 30.13
C LYS A 29 -18.96 11.31 30.63
N ASP A 30 -18.41 12.04 31.60
CA ASP A 30 -18.86 13.34 32.06
C ASP A 30 -20.35 13.39 32.45
N ILE A 31 -20.82 12.39 33.22
CA ILE A 31 -22.22 12.34 33.66
C ILE A 31 -22.43 13.37 34.75
N VAL A 32 -23.29 14.36 34.50
CA VAL A 32 -23.75 15.34 35.47
C VAL A 32 -25.24 15.21 35.64
N VAL A 33 -25.69 15.04 36.91
CA VAL A 33 -27.10 14.90 37.29
C VAL A 33 -27.46 16.08 38.21
N ASP A 34 -28.44 16.89 37.79
CA ASP A 34 -28.96 18.03 38.59
C ASP A 34 -30.47 17.97 38.60
N GLY A 35 -31.03 17.45 39.70
CA GLY A 35 -32.48 17.28 39.87
C GLY A 35 -33.13 16.43 38.80
N SER A 36 -33.95 17.02 37.94
CA SER A 36 -34.60 16.39 36.77
C SER A 36 -33.80 16.54 35.49
N ASN A 37 -32.62 17.14 35.54
CA ASN A 37 -31.76 17.32 34.36
C ASN A 37 -30.59 16.32 34.39
N VAL A 38 -30.24 15.80 33.24
CA VAL A 38 -29.04 14.98 33.07
C VAL A 38 -28.28 15.39 31.83
N SER A 39 -26.97 15.55 31.95
CA SER A 39 -26.06 15.73 30.81
C SER A 39 -24.94 14.72 30.84
N LEU A 40 -24.57 14.21 29.67
CA LEU A 40 -23.49 13.25 29.53
C LEU A 40 -22.86 13.33 28.14
N THR A 41 -21.63 12.83 28.06
CA THR A 41 -20.88 12.69 26.79
C THR A 41 -20.74 11.21 26.43
N ILE A 42 -21.03 10.87 25.17
CA ILE A 42 -20.79 9.54 24.61
C ILE A 42 -19.67 9.66 23.59
N ASP A 43 -18.51 9.09 23.89
CA ASP A 43 -17.29 9.17 23.09
C ASP A 43 -17.19 7.92 22.19
N ILE A 44 -17.61 8.05 20.94
CA ILE A 44 -17.70 6.92 20.01
C ILE A 44 -16.54 6.88 19.01
N THR A 45 -16.25 5.69 18.49
CA THR A 45 -15.19 5.47 17.50
C THR A 45 -15.66 5.66 16.05
N SER A 46 -16.98 5.69 15.80
CA SER A 46 -17.57 5.85 14.47
C SER A 46 -17.95 7.30 14.19
N SER A 47 -17.59 7.80 13.01
CA SER A 47 -17.99 9.14 12.55
C SER A 47 -19.32 9.16 11.79
N ALA A 48 -20.00 8.01 11.62
CA ALA A 48 -21.26 7.91 10.89
C ALA A 48 -22.40 8.64 11.61
N ASP A 49 -23.06 9.56 10.92
CA ASP A 49 -24.13 10.38 11.52
C ASP A 49 -25.36 9.54 11.91
N GLU A 50 -25.61 8.43 11.22
CA GLU A 50 -26.66 7.46 11.57
C GLU A 50 -26.43 6.82 12.94
N VAL A 51 -25.17 6.45 13.25
CA VAL A 51 -24.79 5.87 14.55
C VAL A 51 -24.92 6.89 15.67
N LYS A 52 -24.55 8.16 15.42
CA LYS A 52 -24.72 9.25 16.39
C LYS A 52 -26.18 9.50 16.71
N ALA A 53 -27.04 9.56 15.67
CA ALA A 53 -28.47 9.78 15.84
C ALA A 53 -29.11 8.63 16.63
N GLN A 54 -28.84 7.38 16.26
CA GLN A 54 -29.38 6.21 16.94
C GLN A 54 -28.99 6.15 18.42
N LEU A 55 -27.70 6.37 18.73
CA LEU A 55 -27.22 6.36 20.13
C LEU A 55 -27.82 7.50 20.95
N THR A 56 -28.01 8.67 20.36
CA THR A 56 -28.66 9.83 21.01
C THR A 56 -30.12 9.50 21.33
N ASP A 57 -30.86 8.94 20.37
CA ASP A 57 -32.27 8.63 20.51
C ASP A 57 -32.48 7.51 21.53
N GLU A 58 -31.77 6.39 21.43
CA GLU A 58 -31.89 5.26 22.36
C GLU A 58 -31.50 5.67 23.78
N SER A 59 -30.40 6.41 23.96
CA SER A 59 -29.98 6.88 25.28
C SER A 59 -30.99 7.88 25.87
N THR A 60 -31.56 8.75 25.04
CA THR A 60 -32.60 9.70 25.48
C THR A 60 -33.87 8.97 25.97
N ILE A 61 -34.28 7.92 25.27
CA ILE A 61 -35.43 7.09 25.63
C ILE A 61 -35.20 6.41 26.97
N GLU A 62 -34.05 5.80 27.19
CA GLU A 62 -33.74 5.09 28.44
C GLU A 62 -33.65 6.06 29.64
N LEU A 63 -33.10 7.26 29.46
CA LEU A 63 -32.99 8.24 30.51
C LEU A 63 -34.37 8.91 30.86
N LYS A 64 -35.21 9.10 29.85
CA LYS A 64 -36.59 9.56 30.09
C LYS A 64 -37.45 8.54 30.84
N LYS A 65 -37.23 7.24 30.65
CA LYS A 65 -37.89 6.19 31.44
C LYS A 65 -37.54 6.26 32.94
N LEU A 66 -36.37 6.78 33.28
CA LEU A 66 -35.96 7.01 34.67
C LEU A 66 -36.61 8.27 35.28
N GLY A 67 -37.34 9.09 34.50
CA GLY A 67 -38.01 10.28 34.95
C GLY A 67 -37.19 11.58 34.81
N PHE A 68 -36.14 11.61 33.97
CA PHE A 68 -35.49 12.87 33.64
C PHE A 68 -36.33 13.64 32.61
N GLU A 69 -36.57 14.94 32.90
CA GLU A 69 -37.33 15.83 32.02
C GLU A 69 -36.43 16.39 30.91
N ASN A 70 -35.22 16.82 31.29
CA ASN A 70 -34.25 17.37 30.35
C ASN A 70 -33.03 16.49 30.24
N VAL A 71 -32.82 15.94 29.05
CA VAL A 71 -31.69 15.05 28.71
C VAL A 71 -30.83 15.73 27.66
N SER A 72 -29.57 16.01 27.98
CA SER A 72 -28.58 16.58 27.08
C SER A 72 -27.46 15.56 26.83
N ILE A 73 -27.38 15.05 25.62
CA ILE A 73 -26.39 14.06 25.22
C ILE A 73 -25.48 14.68 24.16
N ASN A 74 -24.20 14.74 24.46
CA ASN A 74 -23.17 15.17 23.50
C ASN A 74 -22.43 13.94 22.98
N VAL A 75 -22.66 13.57 21.71
CA VAL A 75 -21.95 12.46 21.07
C VAL A 75 -20.71 12.99 20.38
N THR A 76 -19.53 12.71 20.97
CA THR A 76 -18.23 13.04 20.39
C THR A 76 -17.72 11.87 19.57
N ALA A 77 -17.43 12.15 18.31
CA ALA A 77 -16.68 11.25 17.44
C ALA A 77 -15.29 11.83 17.18
N PRO A 78 -14.27 11.01 16.89
CA PRO A 78 -12.98 11.52 16.49
C PRO A 78 -13.17 12.52 15.35
N GLN A 79 -12.79 13.77 15.59
CA GLN A 79 -12.78 14.75 14.50
C GLN A 79 -11.73 14.26 13.50
N THR A 80 -12.18 13.84 12.34
CA THR A 80 -11.30 13.79 11.16
C THR A 80 -10.68 15.19 11.05
N PRO A 81 -9.34 15.30 10.96
CA PRO A 81 -8.72 16.60 10.75
C PRO A 81 -9.47 17.28 9.61
N LYS A 82 -9.93 18.52 9.81
CA LYS A 82 -10.54 19.30 8.74
C LYS A 82 -9.52 19.35 7.62
N GLN A 83 -9.73 18.57 6.57
CA GLN A 83 -9.03 18.74 5.31
C GLN A 83 -9.28 20.18 4.88
N MET A 84 -8.22 20.96 4.78
CA MET A 84 -8.25 22.19 4.02
C MET A 84 -8.77 21.81 2.63
N SER A 85 -9.96 22.30 2.32
CA SER A 85 -10.61 22.10 1.04
C SER A 85 -9.83 22.83 -0.05
N ASN A 86 -8.82 22.18 -0.58
CA ASN A 86 -8.43 22.39 -1.95
C ASN A 86 -9.09 21.27 -2.74
N SER A 87 -10.11 21.65 -3.50
CA SER A 87 -10.88 20.81 -4.39
C SER A 87 -10.00 20.26 -5.51
N VAL A 88 -9.36 19.15 -5.24
CA VAL A 88 -8.95 18.17 -6.25
C VAL A 88 -9.39 16.82 -5.70
N SER A 89 -10.34 16.18 -6.36
CA SER A 89 -10.82 14.85 -6.04
C SER A 89 -9.72 13.81 -6.37
N GLY A 90 -8.63 13.85 -5.65
CA GLY A 90 -7.50 12.96 -5.79
C GLY A 90 -7.49 11.95 -4.66
N LYS A 91 -7.36 10.69 -5.00
CA LYS A 91 -7.27 9.53 -4.11
C LYS A 91 -5.91 9.47 -3.37
N ASN A 92 -5.43 10.56 -2.78
CA ASN A 92 -4.19 10.52 -2.02
C ASN A 92 -4.48 10.30 -0.54
N ILE A 93 -4.32 9.06 -0.09
CA ILE A 93 -4.50 8.66 1.32
C ILE A 93 -3.28 8.96 2.20
N ALA A 94 -2.16 9.40 1.62
CA ALA A 94 -0.94 9.78 2.32
C ALA A 94 -0.42 11.15 1.80
N PRO A 95 -1.12 12.26 2.10
CA PRO A 95 -0.84 13.58 1.52
C PRO A 95 0.52 14.19 1.91
N GLN A 96 1.19 13.63 2.92
CA GLN A 96 2.54 14.03 3.34
C GLN A 96 3.64 13.47 2.42
N VAL A 97 3.29 12.59 1.47
CA VAL A 97 4.21 12.02 0.49
C VAL A 97 4.05 12.72 -0.85
N LYS A 98 5.15 13.26 -1.40
CA LYS A 98 5.12 13.98 -2.67
C LYS A 98 5.05 13.05 -3.88
N ASN A 99 5.81 11.95 -3.86
CA ASN A 99 5.94 11.03 -4.97
C ASN A 99 5.85 9.58 -4.51
N PHE A 100 5.12 8.77 -5.26
CA PHE A 100 4.99 7.34 -5.00
C PHE A 100 5.66 6.55 -6.12
N VAL A 101 6.60 5.69 -5.75
CA VAL A 101 7.32 4.80 -6.67
C VAL A 101 6.90 3.38 -6.39
N MET A 102 6.28 2.71 -7.35
CA MET A 102 5.92 1.31 -7.27
C MET A 102 7.02 0.44 -7.84
N VAL A 103 7.55 -0.48 -7.03
CA VAL A 103 8.49 -1.51 -7.49
C VAL A 103 7.74 -2.83 -7.62
N SER A 104 7.56 -3.29 -8.83
CA SER A 104 6.80 -4.49 -9.17
C SER A 104 7.70 -5.56 -9.81
N SER A 105 7.20 -6.77 -9.89
CA SER A 105 7.84 -7.87 -10.62
C SER A 105 6.77 -8.84 -11.13
N GLY A 106 7.00 -9.43 -12.29
CA GLY A 106 6.09 -10.41 -12.88
C GLY A 106 6.01 -11.71 -12.08
N LYS A 107 7.10 -12.10 -11.41
CA LYS A 107 7.20 -13.33 -10.59
C LYS A 107 7.99 -13.09 -9.30
N GLY A 108 7.86 -14.02 -8.36
CA GLY A 108 8.66 -14.04 -7.13
C GLY A 108 10.12 -14.48 -7.39
N GLY A 109 11.03 -14.09 -6.48
CA GLY A 109 12.42 -14.53 -6.50
C GLY A 109 13.37 -13.76 -7.44
N VAL A 110 12.89 -12.72 -8.14
CA VAL A 110 13.74 -11.90 -9.03
C VAL A 110 14.57 -10.84 -8.28
N GLY A 111 14.41 -10.73 -6.96
CA GLY A 111 15.14 -9.75 -6.15
C GLY A 111 14.46 -8.39 -6.06
N LYS A 112 13.13 -8.32 -6.21
CA LYS A 112 12.33 -7.11 -6.10
C LYS A 112 12.60 -6.36 -4.80
N SER A 113 12.41 -7.00 -3.64
CA SER A 113 12.61 -6.37 -2.32
C SER A 113 14.07 -5.95 -2.07
N THR A 114 15.04 -6.72 -2.55
CA THR A 114 16.46 -6.35 -2.53
C THR A 114 16.71 -5.06 -3.33
N THR A 115 16.08 -4.95 -4.50
CA THR A 115 16.15 -3.75 -5.34
C THR A 115 15.47 -2.57 -4.66
N SER A 116 14.27 -2.76 -4.09
CA SER A 116 13.52 -1.72 -3.38
C SER A 116 14.32 -1.13 -2.21
N VAL A 117 14.97 -1.99 -1.41
CA VAL A 117 15.83 -1.60 -0.28
C VAL A 117 17.01 -0.75 -0.75
N ASN A 118 17.80 -1.29 -1.70
CA ASN A 118 19.03 -0.62 -2.13
C ASN A 118 18.74 0.67 -2.91
N LEU A 119 17.65 0.72 -3.67
CA LEU A 119 17.20 1.91 -4.39
C LEU A 119 16.74 3.00 -3.41
N ALA A 120 15.94 2.65 -2.38
CA ALA A 120 15.51 3.60 -1.36
C ALA A 120 16.69 4.20 -0.59
N ILE A 121 17.67 3.37 -0.23
CA ILE A 121 18.89 3.82 0.44
C ILE A 121 19.72 4.72 -0.48
N ALA A 122 19.89 4.36 -1.76
CA ALA A 122 20.60 5.19 -2.73
C ALA A 122 19.97 6.58 -2.86
N MET A 123 18.64 6.67 -2.92
CA MET A 123 17.93 7.96 -2.96
C MET A 123 18.11 8.75 -1.66
N ALA A 124 18.09 8.11 -0.50
CA ALA A 124 18.34 8.76 0.79
C ALA A 124 19.77 9.29 0.88
N MET A 125 20.77 8.55 0.40
CA MET A 125 22.17 9.01 0.30
C MET A 125 22.33 10.21 -0.64
N GLN A 126 21.45 10.39 -1.62
CA GLN A 126 21.38 11.55 -2.50
C GLN A 126 20.63 12.74 -1.88
N GLY A 127 20.25 12.66 -0.58
CA GLY A 127 19.63 13.74 0.18
C GLY A 127 18.11 13.83 0.06
N LYS A 128 17.43 12.84 -0.56
CA LYS A 128 15.96 12.76 -0.56
C LYS A 128 15.44 12.25 0.78
N LYS A 129 14.28 12.73 1.22
CA LYS A 129 13.53 12.16 2.34
C LYS A 129 12.74 10.97 1.82
N VAL A 130 13.14 9.75 2.19
CA VAL A 130 12.64 8.53 1.59
C VAL A 130 11.91 7.67 2.61
N GLY A 131 10.73 7.18 2.24
CA GLY A 131 10.03 6.10 2.90
C GLY A 131 10.12 4.81 2.08
N LEU A 132 10.09 3.68 2.75
CA LEU A 132 10.03 2.34 2.15
C LEU A 132 8.89 1.56 2.78
N LEU A 133 7.89 1.24 1.97
CA LEU A 133 6.73 0.44 2.36
C LEU A 133 6.85 -0.97 1.80
N ASP A 134 6.91 -1.96 2.68
CA ASP A 134 6.78 -3.38 2.34
C ASP A 134 5.30 -3.76 2.31
N ALA A 135 4.76 -3.88 1.11
CA ALA A 135 3.37 -4.27 0.88
C ALA A 135 3.21 -5.77 0.56
N ASP A 136 4.29 -6.55 0.64
CA ASP A 136 4.24 -8.00 0.47
C ASP A 136 3.79 -8.69 1.76
N ILE A 137 2.48 -8.89 1.88
CA ILE A 137 1.84 -9.50 3.07
C ILE A 137 2.29 -10.95 3.26
N TYR A 138 2.59 -11.65 2.17
CA TYR A 138 2.87 -13.09 2.22
C TYR A 138 4.31 -13.42 2.52
N GLY A 139 5.22 -12.50 2.24
CA GLY A 139 6.66 -12.70 2.44
C GLY A 139 7.39 -11.41 2.78
N PRO A 140 7.02 -10.74 3.90
CA PRO A 140 7.63 -9.47 4.26
C PRO A 140 9.10 -9.67 4.64
N ASN A 141 10.01 -9.17 3.82
CA ASN A 141 11.45 -9.36 3.99
C ASN A 141 12.21 -8.05 4.28
N ILE A 142 11.62 -6.91 4.03
CA ILE A 142 12.28 -5.61 4.19
C ILE A 142 12.78 -5.36 5.62
N PRO A 143 12.04 -5.67 6.70
CA PRO A 143 12.54 -5.47 8.05
C PRO A 143 13.87 -6.20 8.32
N ARG A 144 14.00 -7.44 7.82
CA ARG A 144 15.25 -8.20 7.93
C ARG A 144 16.37 -7.55 7.13
N MET A 145 16.10 -7.21 5.86
CA MET A 145 17.08 -6.61 4.96
C MET A 145 17.57 -5.24 5.45
N MET A 146 16.74 -4.52 6.22
CA MET A 146 17.04 -3.22 6.79
C MET A 146 17.56 -3.29 8.24
N GLY A 147 17.77 -4.49 8.79
CA GLY A 147 18.29 -4.69 10.14
C GLY A 147 17.36 -4.23 11.27
N VAL A 148 16.06 -4.19 11.03
CA VAL A 148 15.02 -3.73 11.98
C VAL A 148 14.00 -4.83 12.33
N ALA A 149 14.30 -6.10 12.02
CA ALA A 149 13.36 -7.21 12.21
C ALA A 149 12.94 -7.42 13.67
N ASP A 150 13.83 -7.12 14.63
CA ASP A 150 13.56 -7.26 16.07
C ASP A 150 12.91 -6.01 16.68
N GLN A 151 12.71 -4.96 15.88
CA GLN A 151 12.09 -3.72 16.34
C GLN A 151 10.59 -3.76 16.07
N LYS A 152 9.79 -3.25 17.02
CA LYS A 152 8.36 -3.07 16.86
C LYS A 152 8.04 -1.60 16.66
N PRO A 153 7.19 -1.26 15.67
CA PRO A 153 6.73 0.10 15.49
C PRO A 153 5.98 0.59 16.74
N GLU A 154 6.17 1.85 17.10
CA GLU A 154 5.38 2.47 18.17
C GLU A 154 3.98 2.80 17.68
N ILE A 155 2.98 2.47 18.50
CA ILE A 155 1.57 2.75 18.21
C ILE A 155 1.11 3.91 19.07
N GLN A 156 0.66 5.00 18.44
CA GLN A 156 0.10 6.18 19.10
C GLN A 156 -1.40 6.30 18.76
N GLY A 157 -2.26 5.81 19.63
CA GLY A 157 -3.70 5.70 19.35
C GLY A 157 -3.95 4.71 18.21
N ASN A 158 -4.50 5.20 17.09
CA ASN A 158 -4.73 4.42 15.87
C ASN A 158 -3.62 4.60 14.82
N LYS A 159 -2.55 5.31 15.14
CA LYS A 159 -1.46 5.62 14.23
C LYS A 159 -0.20 4.84 14.58
N VAL A 160 0.56 4.50 13.56
CA VAL A 160 1.79 3.69 13.69
C VAL A 160 2.97 4.53 13.21
N GLN A 161 4.01 4.62 14.05
CA GLN A 161 5.24 5.32 13.68
C GLN A 161 6.13 4.41 12.83
N PRO A 162 6.66 4.89 11.68
CA PRO A 162 7.62 4.11 10.90
C PRO A 162 8.92 3.92 11.65
N LEU A 163 9.54 2.75 11.45
CA LEU A 163 10.91 2.49 11.89
C LEU A 163 11.89 3.29 11.03
N LYS A 164 13.13 3.47 11.50
CA LYS A 164 14.16 4.22 10.76
C LYS A 164 15.46 3.45 10.71
N ALA A 165 15.99 3.26 9.51
CA ALA A 165 17.35 2.75 9.30
C ALA A 165 17.93 3.34 8.01
N TYR A 166 19.24 3.55 7.99
CA TYR A 166 19.97 4.02 6.80
C TYR A 166 19.42 5.30 6.15
N GLY A 167 18.83 6.20 6.95
CA GLY A 167 18.20 7.43 6.46
C GLY A 167 16.81 7.25 5.80
N VAL A 168 16.24 6.05 5.88
CA VAL A 168 14.94 5.68 5.31
C VAL A 168 13.93 5.43 6.42
N GLU A 169 12.69 5.93 6.27
CA GLU A 169 11.55 5.54 7.09
C GLU A 169 10.95 4.24 6.55
N ILE A 170 10.74 3.25 7.42
CA ILE A 170 10.40 1.89 7.02
C ILE A 170 9.10 1.47 7.68
N MET A 171 8.21 0.92 6.89
CA MET A 171 7.04 0.22 7.40
C MET A 171 6.81 -1.06 6.60
N SER A 172 6.50 -2.13 7.32
CA SER A 172 6.15 -3.40 6.72
C SER A 172 4.83 -3.90 7.28
N MET A 173 3.99 -4.44 6.41
CA MET A 173 2.76 -5.09 6.84
C MET A 173 3.05 -6.31 7.73
N GLY A 174 4.20 -6.95 7.55
CA GLY A 174 4.67 -8.03 8.42
C GLY A 174 5.00 -7.60 9.85
N SER A 175 5.36 -6.34 10.06
CA SER A 175 5.67 -5.82 11.41
C SER A 175 4.45 -5.67 12.33
N LEU A 176 3.24 -5.70 11.75
CA LEU A 176 1.98 -5.63 12.48
C LEU A 176 1.39 -7.01 12.79
N MET A 177 1.98 -8.07 12.26
CA MET A 177 1.50 -9.45 12.45
C MET A 177 2.29 -10.12 13.59
N GLU A 178 1.58 -10.92 14.40
CA GLU A 178 2.29 -11.74 15.38
C GLU A 178 3.05 -12.89 14.68
N PRO A 179 4.27 -13.20 15.13
CA PRO A 179 5.04 -14.31 14.57
C PRO A 179 4.24 -15.62 14.62
N GLY A 180 4.08 -16.28 13.48
CA GLY A 180 3.39 -17.57 13.38
C GLY A 180 1.89 -17.50 13.13
N GLN A 181 1.29 -16.33 13.03
CA GLN A 181 -0.10 -16.18 12.57
C GLN A 181 -0.17 -16.24 11.04
N SER A 182 -0.57 -17.37 10.49
CA SER A 182 -1.00 -17.44 9.10
C SER A 182 -2.46 -16.98 9.00
N LEU A 183 -2.67 -15.72 8.67
CA LEU A 183 -4.00 -15.18 8.39
C LEU A 183 -4.40 -15.58 6.97
N ILE A 184 -5.51 -16.28 6.84
CA ILE A 184 -6.13 -16.53 5.53
C ILE A 184 -6.86 -15.26 5.12
N TRP A 185 -6.14 -14.37 4.44
CA TRP A 185 -6.70 -13.14 3.90
C TRP A 185 -7.48 -13.44 2.62
N ARG A 186 -8.73 -13.01 2.56
CA ARG A 186 -9.49 -12.96 1.30
C ARG A 186 -9.28 -11.61 0.63
N GLY A 187 -9.24 -11.57 -0.71
CA GLY A 187 -8.88 -10.39 -1.49
C GLY A 187 -9.45 -9.05 -0.98
N ALA A 188 -10.75 -8.97 -0.72
CA ALA A 188 -11.39 -7.75 -0.20
C ALA A 188 -10.91 -7.31 1.20
N MET A 189 -10.44 -8.26 2.03
CA MET A 189 -9.87 -7.94 3.35
C MET A 189 -8.46 -7.38 3.22
N ILE A 190 -7.68 -7.94 2.29
CA ILE A 190 -6.34 -7.43 1.97
C ILE A 190 -6.42 -5.98 1.50
N MET A 191 -7.35 -5.69 0.60
CA MET A 191 -7.54 -4.34 0.06
C MET A 191 -7.82 -3.30 1.14
N LYS A 192 -8.78 -3.59 2.04
CA LYS A 192 -9.09 -2.71 3.18
C LYS A 192 -7.91 -2.57 4.15
N ALA A 193 -7.19 -3.65 4.40
CA ALA A 193 -6.02 -3.62 5.28
C ALA A 193 -4.90 -2.74 4.68
N ILE A 194 -4.63 -2.84 3.39
CA ILE A 194 -3.65 -2.01 2.69
C ILE A 194 -4.05 -0.53 2.75
N GLU A 195 -5.30 -0.19 2.45
CA GLU A 195 -5.77 1.20 2.51
C GLU A 195 -5.68 1.76 3.94
N GLN A 196 -6.15 1.00 4.92
CA GLN A 196 -6.08 1.40 6.32
C GLN A 196 -4.63 1.56 6.76
N PHE A 197 -3.78 0.62 6.40
CA PHE A 197 -2.36 0.66 6.70
C PHE A 197 -1.69 1.92 6.15
N LEU A 198 -1.91 2.26 4.88
CA LEU A 198 -1.38 3.48 4.28
C LEU A 198 -1.87 4.76 4.99
N ARG A 199 -3.12 4.77 5.49
CA ARG A 199 -3.70 5.90 6.24
C ARG A 199 -3.17 6.03 7.66
N ASP A 200 -2.84 4.90 8.30
CA ASP A 200 -2.51 4.87 9.72
C ASP A 200 -1.03 5.05 10.01
N ILE A 201 -0.17 5.01 8.99
CA ILE A 201 1.25 5.29 9.15
C ILE A 201 1.48 6.81 9.26
N LEU A 202 2.23 7.21 10.28
CA LEU A 202 2.69 8.58 10.49
C LEU A 202 4.00 8.85 9.73
N TRP A 203 3.93 8.81 8.40
CA TRP A 203 5.07 9.25 7.59
C TRP A 203 5.41 10.71 7.90
N SER A 204 6.69 11.06 7.91
CA SER A 204 7.10 12.47 7.86
C SER A 204 6.79 13.08 6.48
N GLU A 205 7.14 14.33 6.26
CA GLU A 205 7.11 14.90 4.90
C GLU A 205 8.17 14.20 4.04
N LEU A 206 7.73 13.27 3.18
CA LEU A 206 8.60 12.49 2.31
C LEU A 206 8.65 13.09 0.91
N ASP A 207 9.85 13.09 0.31
CA ASP A 207 10.02 13.40 -1.10
C ASP A 207 9.60 12.22 -1.97
N VAL A 208 9.89 10.99 -1.52
CA VAL A 208 9.55 9.75 -2.22
C VAL A 208 9.16 8.66 -1.23
N LEU A 209 8.07 7.94 -1.53
CA LEU A 209 7.73 6.67 -0.90
C LEU A 209 7.91 5.55 -1.92
N VAL A 210 8.89 4.69 -1.68
CA VAL A 210 9.11 3.46 -2.46
C VAL A 210 8.19 2.38 -1.90
N ILE A 211 7.36 1.79 -2.75
CA ILE A 211 6.42 0.73 -2.38
C ILE A 211 6.90 -0.58 -3.00
N ASP A 212 7.34 -1.49 -2.15
CA ASP A 212 7.69 -2.86 -2.54
C ASP A 212 6.40 -3.67 -2.67
N MET A 213 6.00 -3.94 -3.92
CA MET A 213 4.73 -4.58 -4.24
C MET A 213 4.77 -6.09 -3.99
N PRO A 214 3.64 -6.76 -3.73
CA PRO A 214 3.58 -8.21 -3.82
C PRO A 214 4.00 -8.68 -5.23
N PRO A 215 4.51 -9.91 -5.40
CA PRO A 215 4.84 -10.42 -6.74
C PRO A 215 3.58 -10.70 -7.57
N GLY A 216 3.70 -10.56 -8.89
CA GLY A 216 2.61 -10.80 -9.84
C GLY A 216 1.79 -9.54 -10.18
N THR A 217 0.55 -9.69 -10.63
CA THR A 217 -0.34 -8.61 -11.11
C THR A 217 -1.76 -8.75 -10.55
N GLY A 218 -1.88 -9.06 -9.25
CA GLY A 218 -3.15 -9.34 -8.59
C GLY A 218 -3.87 -8.12 -8.01
N ASP A 219 -4.98 -8.38 -7.31
CA ASP A 219 -5.86 -7.35 -6.73
C ASP A 219 -5.14 -6.39 -5.75
N ALA A 220 -4.15 -6.87 -5.01
CA ALA A 220 -3.39 -6.06 -4.07
C ALA A 220 -2.63 -4.91 -4.76
N GLN A 221 -2.05 -5.20 -5.93
CA GLN A 221 -1.34 -4.21 -6.74
C GLN A 221 -2.30 -3.19 -7.34
N LEU A 222 -3.45 -3.63 -7.84
CA LEU A 222 -4.50 -2.74 -8.34
C LEU A 222 -4.98 -1.79 -7.23
N THR A 223 -5.20 -2.31 -6.02
CA THR A 223 -5.64 -1.50 -4.88
C THR A 223 -4.62 -0.44 -4.51
N LEU A 224 -3.34 -0.82 -4.38
CA LEU A 224 -2.27 0.13 -4.08
C LEU A 224 -2.20 1.22 -5.15
N ALA A 225 -2.21 0.83 -6.43
CA ALA A 225 -2.17 1.77 -7.55
C ALA A 225 -3.38 2.72 -7.60
N GLN A 226 -4.52 2.29 -7.06
CA GLN A 226 -5.73 3.12 -7.01
C GLN A 226 -5.84 3.97 -5.73
N SER A 227 -5.04 3.67 -4.71
CA SER A 227 -5.09 4.33 -3.40
C SER A 227 -4.18 5.56 -3.31
N VAL A 228 -3.16 5.66 -4.18
CA VAL A 228 -2.19 6.76 -4.20
C VAL A 228 -1.90 7.20 -5.63
N PRO A 229 -1.51 8.48 -5.84
CA PRO A 229 -1.08 8.99 -7.14
C PRO A 229 0.33 8.49 -7.46
N VAL A 230 0.44 7.39 -8.21
CA VAL A 230 1.73 6.76 -8.52
C VAL A 230 2.48 7.60 -9.54
N THR A 231 3.63 8.15 -9.14
CA THR A 231 4.49 9.00 -9.98
C THR A 231 5.38 8.18 -10.90
N ALA A 232 5.82 6.99 -10.46
CA ALA A 232 6.69 6.13 -11.26
C ALA A 232 6.47 4.65 -10.95
N GLY A 233 6.44 3.82 -11.98
CA GLY A 233 6.49 2.37 -11.90
C GLY A 233 7.86 1.84 -12.34
N ILE A 234 8.41 0.87 -11.60
CA ILE A 234 9.63 0.14 -11.95
C ILE A 234 9.31 -1.34 -11.97
N THR A 235 9.75 -2.04 -13.00
CA THR A 235 9.66 -3.50 -13.07
C THR A 235 11.03 -4.12 -12.85
N VAL A 236 11.14 -5.02 -11.85
CA VAL A 236 12.35 -5.80 -11.60
C VAL A 236 12.22 -7.16 -12.26
N THR A 237 13.23 -7.55 -13.03
CA THR A 237 13.30 -8.81 -13.75
C THR A 237 14.68 -9.46 -13.64
N THR A 238 14.80 -10.67 -14.18
CA THR A 238 16.09 -11.35 -14.44
C THR A 238 16.22 -11.60 -15.94
N PRO A 239 17.43 -11.82 -16.49
CA PRO A 239 17.64 -11.92 -17.94
C PRO A 239 16.93 -13.08 -18.64
N GLN A 240 16.45 -14.10 -17.90
CA GLN A 240 15.81 -15.27 -18.52
C GLN A 240 14.50 -14.90 -19.22
N GLU A 241 14.27 -15.41 -20.42
CA GLU A 241 13.06 -15.19 -21.22
C GLU A 241 11.76 -15.42 -20.44
N VAL A 242 11.68 -16.50 -19.65
CA VAL A 242 10.52 -16.79 -18.80
C VAL A 242 10.24 -15.68 -17.78
N SER A 243 11.30 -15.04 -17.27
CA SER A 243 11.15 -13.88 -16.36
C SER A 243 10.64 -12.65 -17.10
N LEU A 244 11.10 -12.45 -18.33
CA LEU A 244 10.68 -11.33 -19.17
C LEU A 244 9.23 -11.47 -19.59
N ASP A 245 8.75 -12.67 -19.90
CA ASP A 245 7.32 -12.91 -20.20
C ASP A 245 6.42 -12.52 -19.00
N ASP A 246 6.84 -12.86 -17.79
CA ASP A 246 6.12 -12.44 -16.59
C ASP A 246 6.25 -10.92 -16.35
N SER A 247 7.39 -10.32 -16.68
CA SER A 247 7.63 -8.88 -16.53
C SER A 247 6.80 -8.05 -17.50
N ARG A 248 6.52 -8.55 -18.70
CA ARG A 248 5.57 -7.94 -19.64
C ARG A 248 4.20 -7.75 -19.01
N ARG A 249 3.71 -8.73 -18.22
CA ARG A 249 2.43 -8.59 -17.50
C ARG A 249 2.45 -7.44 -16.49
N SER A 250 3.59 -7.21 -15.82
CA SER A 250 3.76 -6.09 -14.90
C SER A 250 3.76 -4.74 -15.64
N LEU A 251 4.44 -4.65 -16.79
CA LEU A 251 4.45 -3.48 -17.65
C LEU A 251 3.05 -3.20 -18.24
N ASP A 252 2.35 -4.23 -18.72
CA ASP A 252 0.96 -4.13 -19.18
C ASP A 252 0.03 -3.60 -18.09
N MET A 253 0.25 -4.01 -16.84
CA MET A 253 -0.52 -3.48 -15.71
C MET A 253 -0.27 -1.98 -15.53
N PHE A 254 0.97 -1.53 -15.57
CA PHE A 254 1.29 -0.11 -15.48
C PHE A 254 0.65 0.69 -16.61
N GLN A 255 0.71 0.21 -17.86
CA GLN A 255 0.05 0.85 -18.99
C GLN A 255 -1.48 0.95 -18.80
N LYS A 256 -2.13 -0.15 -18.39
CA LYS A 256 -3.59 -0.18 -18.17
C LYS A 256 -4.04 0.72 -17.03
N LEU A 257 -3.19 0.95 -16.05
CA LEU A 257 -3.44 1.82 -14.91
C LEU A 257 -2.95 3.26 -15.16
N HIS A 258 -2.42 3.54 -16.34
CA HIS A 258 -1.82 4.83 -16.71
C HIS A 258 -0.72 5.27 -15.73
N ILE A 259 0.03 4.32 -15.18
CA ILE A 259 1.18 4.61 -14.33
C ILE A 259 2.39 4.91 -15.22
N PRO A 260 3.04 6.08 -15.06
CA PRO A 260 4.26 6.39 -15.78
C PRO A 260 5.34 5.35 -15.48
N THR A 261 5.81 4.65 -16.51
CA THR A 261 6.82 3.59 -16.35
C THR A 261 8.23 4.20 -16.44
N ALA A 262 8.92 4.28 -15.29
CA ALA A 262 10.28 4.80 -15.23
C ALA A 262 11.28 3.87 -15.92
N GLY A 263 11.05 2.56 -15.83
CA GLY A 263 11.88 1.60 -16.53
C GLY A 263 11.93 0.21 -15.91
N ILE A 264 12.90 -0.56 -16.40
CA ILE A 264 13.18 -1.93 -15.98
C ILE A 264 14.53 -1.96 -15.27
N ILE A 265 14.63 -2.70 -14.17
CA ILE A 265 15.90 -3.08 -13.53
C ILE A 265 16.12 -4.57 -13.77
N GLU A 266 17.17 -4.90 -14.51
CA GLU A 266 17.61 -6.27 -14.74
C GLU A 266 18.50 -6.69 -13.57
N ASN A 267 17.98 -7.50 -12.67
CA ASN A 267 18.72 -8.07 -11.56
C ASN A 267 19.31 -9.43 -11.94
N MET A 268 20.34 -9.86 -11.25
CA MET A 268 21.11 -11.08 -11.54
C MET A 268 21.69 -11.05 -12.98
N SER A 269 22.06 -9.89 -13.44
CA SER A 269 22.61 -9.62 -14.77
C SER A 269 24.13 -9.77 -14.78
N GLY A 270 24.59 -10.98 -15.09
CA GLY A 270 25.98 -11.35 -14.98
C GLY A 270 26.44 -11.69 -13.55
N PHE A 271 27.61 -12.29 -13.45
CA PHE A 271 28.31 -12.61 -12.20
C PHE A 271 29.73 -12.09 -12.30
N ILE A 272 30.13 -11.28 -11.34
CA ILE A 272 31.51 -10.80 -11.22
C ILE A 272 32.24 -11.74 -10.28
N CYS A 273 33.27 -12.41 -10.79
CA CYS A 273 34.08 -13.33 -9.97
C CYS A 273 34.91 -12.54 -8.93
N PRO A 274 34.78 -12.82 -7.63
CA PRO A 274 35.50 -12.08 -6.60
C PRO A 274 37.02 -12.35 -6.59
N GLU A 275 37.51 -13.35 -7.33
CA GLU A 275 38.92 -13.71 -7.35
C GLU A 275 39.65 -13.15 -8.58
N CYS A 276 38.96 -12.93 -9.70
CA CYS A 276 39.61 -12.50 -10.95
C CYS A 276 38.88 -11.39 -11.69
N ASP A 277 37.81 -10.82 -11.12
CA ASP A 277 37.00 -9.75 -11.70
C ASP A 277 36.39 -10.06 -13.07
N THR A 278 36.46 -11.33 -13.49
CA THR A 278 35.85 -11.75 -14.77
C THR A 278 34.36 -11.77 -14.67
N GLU A 279 33.67 -11.03 -15.53
CA GLU A 279 32.21 -11.08 -15.65
C GLU A 279 31.78 -12.30 -16.48
N SER A 280 30.87 -13.10 -15.91
CA SER A 280 30.33 -14.31 -16.52
C SER A 280 28.83 -14.20 -16.64
N ASP A 281 28.30 -14.66 -17.75
CA ASP A 281 26.88 -14.56 -18.09
C ASP A 281 26.16 -15.86 -17.68
N ILE A 282 25.60 -15.86 -16.43
CA ILE A 282 24.98 -17.07 -15.86
C ILE A 282 23.55 -17.26 -16.37
N PHE A 283 22.77 -16.17 -16.48
CA PHE A 283 21.34 -16.22 -16.79
C PHE A 283 20.97 -15.63 -18.15
N GLY A 284 21.95 -15.32 -19.00
CA GLY A 284 21.77 -14.63 -20.26
C GLY A 284 22.02 -13.12 -20.16
N MET A 285 22.23 -12.47 -21.29
CA MET A 285 22.53 -11.05 -21.39
C MET A 285 21.79 -10.42 -22.58
N GLY A 286 21.39 -9.15 -22.40
CA GLY A 286 20.87 -8.34 -23.49
C GLY A 286 19.39 -8.58 -23.87
N THR A 287 18.72 -9.52 -23.24
CA THR A 287 17.32 -9.88 -23.53
C THR A 287 16.31 -8.85 -23.01
N THR A 288 16.67 -8.09 -21.99
CA THR A 288 15.79 -7.09 -21.37
C THR A 288 15.71 -5.78 -22.16
N ALA A 289 16.77 -5.38 -22.86
CA ALA A 289 16.79 -4.13 -23.61
C ALA A 289 15.71 -4.07 -24.72
N PRO A 290 15.48 -5.13 -25.52
CA PRO A 290 14.37 -5.16 -26.48
C PRO A 290 12.99 -4.99 -25.82
N VAL A 291 12.79 -5.56 -24.63
CA VAL A 291 11.53 -5.39 -23.88
C VAL A 291 11.35 -3.94 -23.41
N ALA A 292 12.41 -3.27 -22.97
CA ALA A 292 12.34 -1.84 -22.61
C ALA A 292 11.91 -1.00 -23.82
N VAL A 293 12.45 -1.27 -25.01
CA VAL A 293 12.04 -0.59 -26.26
C VAL A 293 10.60 -0.90 -26.64
N GLU A 294 10.17 -2.14 -26.51
CA GLU A 294 8.79 -2.57 -26.77
C GLU A 294 7.75 -1.77 -25.96
N TYR A 295 8.09 -1.42 -24.72
CA TYR A 295 7.22 -0.70 -23.80
C TYR A 295 7.51 0.82 -23.69
N ASP A 296 8.30 1.38 -24.62
CA ASP A 296 8.70 2.78 -24.64
C ASP A 296 9.28 3.25 -23.29
N THR A 297 10.17 2.45 -22.72
CA THR A 297 10.77 2.70 -21.41
C THR A 297 12.29 2.40 -21.44
N GLU A 298 12.96 2.65 -20.31
CA GLU A 298 14.40 2.49 -20.20
C GLU A 298 14.81 1.22 -19.44
N LEU A 299 15.93 0.62 -19.82
CA LEU A 299 16.68 -0.25 -18.94
C LEU A 299 17.52 0.60 -17.99
N ILE A 300 16.97 0.82 -16.78
CA ILE A 300 17.54 1.76 -15.78
C ILE A 300 18.90 1.26 -15.29
N ALA A 301 18.99 -0.02 -14.94
CA ALA A 301 20.22 -0.63 -14.42
C ALA A 301 20.27 -2.13 -14.68
N ARG A 302 21.52 -2.64 -14.70
CA ARG A 302 21.84 -4.06 -14.63
C ARG A 302 22.59 -4.34 -13.34
N ILE A 303 22.01 -5.15 -12.47
CA ILE A 303 22.58 -5.47 -11.16
C ILE A 303 23.18 -6.88 -11.22
N PRO A 304 24.48 -7.06 -11.00
CA PRO A 304 25.12 -8.36 -11.09
C PRO A 304 24.74 -9.28 -9.92
N ILE A 305 25.01 -10.56 -10.07
CA ILE A 305 25.06 -11.50 -8.95
C ILE A 305 26.35 -11.23 -8.18
N GLU A 306 26.20 -10.83 -6.93
CA GLU A 306 27.32 -10.55 -6.03
C GLU A 306 27.04 -11.12 -4.63
N PRO A 307 27.97 -11.87 -4.00
CA PRO A 307 27.77 -12.43 -2.67
C PRO A 307 27.43 -11.36 -1.60
N ALA A 308 27.99 -10.16 -1.76
CA ALA A 308 27.73 -9.03 -0.84
C ALA A 308 26.25 -8.64 -0.78
N ILE A 309 25.52 -8.71 -1.89
CA ILE A 309 24.08 -8.41 -1.93
C ILE A 309 23.31 -9.40 -1.05
N ARG A 310 23.60 -10.71 -1.21
CA ARG A 310 22.95 -11.75 -0.40
C ARG A 310 23.31 -11.62 1.08
N ILE A 311 24.59 -11.49 1.40
CA ILE A 311 25.07 -11.37 2.78
C ILE A 311 24.43 -10.13 3.42
N GLY A 312 24.42 -8.99 2.71
CA GLY A 312 23.82 -7.76 3.19
C GLY A 312 22.32 -7.90 3.47
N GLY A 313 21.59 -8.56 2.59
CA GLY A 313 20.15 -8.84 2.79
C GLY A 313 19.87 -9.77 3.97
N ASP A 314 20.69 -10.79 4.18
CA ASP A 314 20.53 -11.74 5.28
C ASP A 314 20.88 -11.13 6.65
N THR A 315 21.86 -10.23 6.69
CA THR A 315 22.41 -9.64 7.93
C THR A 315 21.84 -8.26 8.25
N GLY A 316 20.99 -7.70 7.40
CA GLY A 316 20.45 -6.35 7.57
C GLY A 316 21.49 -5.25 7.31
N MET A 317 22.47 -5.52 6.47
CA MET A 317 23.55 -4.62 6.08
C MET A 317 23.55 -4.39 4.56
N PRO A 318 22.60 -3.61 4.02
CA PRO A 318 22.45 -3.40 2.58
C PRO A 318 23.73 -2.92 1.91
N VAL A 319 24.07 -3.51 0.75
CA VAL A 319 25.33 -3.25 0.03
C VAL A 319 25.51 -1.78 -0.33
N THR A 320 24.45 -1.10 -0.74
CA THR A 320 24.49 0.33 -1.09
C THR A 320 24.98 1.22 0.03
N TYR A 321 24.66 0.88 1.29
CA TYR A 321 25.10 1.65 2.45
C TYR A 321 26.47 1.22 2.98
N HIS A 322 26.69 -0.10 3.10
CA HIS A 322 27.88 -0.65 3.75
C HIS A 322 29.09 -0.77 2.83
N GLN A 323 28.86 -0.82 1.51
CA GLN A 323 29.92 -0.89 0.50
C GLN A 323 29.63 0.12 -0.63
N PRO A 324 29.59 1.44 -0.34
CA PRO A 324 29.13 2.47 -1.28
C PRO A 324 30.00 2.58 -2.54
N ASP A 325 31.25 2.16 -2.47
CA ASP A 325 32.23 2.17 -3.56
C ASP A 325 32.19 0.91 -4.42
N SER A 326 31.41 -0.13 -4.04
CA SER A 326 31.28 -1.36 -4.84
C SER A 326 30.57 -1.07 -6.17
N GLU A 327 30.84 -1.89 -7.17
CA GLU A 327 30.21 -1.77 -8.48
C GLU A 327 28.67 -1.84 -8.38
N THR A 328 28.16 -2.77 -7.59
CA THR A 328 26.73 -2.90 -7.34
C THR A 328 26.12 -1.65 -6.69
N ALA A 329 26.79 -1.09 -5.68
CA ALA A 329 26.31 0.12 -5.02
C ALA A 329 26.27 1.32 -5.99
N LYS A 330 27.27 1.48 -6.84
CA LYS A 330 27.30 2.51 -7.89
C LYS A 330 26.15 2.34 -8.87
N ARG A 331 25.86 1.12 -9.31
CA ARG A 331 24.71 0.85 -10.21
C ARG A 331 23.36 1.19 -9.56
N TYR A 332 23.17 0.95 -8.25
CA TYR A 332 21.99 1.43 -7.54
C TYR A 332 21.93 2.94 -7.38
N GLN A 333 23.07 3.60 -7.16
CA GLN A 333 23.16 5.08 -7.08
C GLN A 333 22.82 5.71 -8.44
N GLU A 334 23.30 5.16 -9.54
CA GLU A 334 22.95 5.59 -10.89
C GLU A 334 21.46 5.36 -11.20
N ALA A 335 20.92 4.20 -10.82
CA ALA A 335 19.50 3.91 -10.94
C ALA A 335 18.64 4.92 -10.17
N ALA A 336 19.05 5.26 -8.94
CA ALA A 336 18.36 6.28 -8.13
C ALA A 336 18.40 7.67 -8.77
N SER A 337 19.52 8.04 -9.40
CA SER A 337 19.66 9.32 -10.13
C SER A 337 18.74 9.36 -11.35
N LYS A 338 18.69 8.29 -12.14
CA LYS A 338 17.78 8.19 -13.30
C LYS A 338 16.32 8.26 -12.88
N LEU A 339 15.96 7.52 -11.82
CA LEU A 339 14.61 7.54 -11.26
C LEU A 339 14.22 8.93 -10.75
N THR A 340 15.13 9.62 -10.06
CA THR A 340 14.90 11.00 -9.60
C THR A 340 14.64 11.94 -10.78
N THR A 341 15.46 11.85 -11.84
CA THR A 341 15.29 12.64 -13.07
C THR A 341 13.93 12.35 -13.73
N PHE A 342 13.52 11.09 -13.76
CA PHE A 342 12.21 10.70 -14.30
C PHE A 342 11.07 11.29 -13.48
N ILE A 343 11.13 11.19 -12.14
CA ILE A 343 10.14 11.78 -11.22
C ILE A 343 10.03 13.29 -11.44
N ASP A 344 11.16 13.99 -11.54
CA ASP A 344 11.20 15.44 -11.75
C ASP A 344 10.57 15.81 -13.10
N LYS A 345 10.77 15.01 -14.16
CA LYS A 345 10.13 15.16 -15.47
C LYS A 345 8.61 14.99 -15.36
N VAL A 346 8.12 13.91 -14.74
CA VAL A 346 6.68 13.67 -14.56
C VAL A 346 6.02 14.81 -13.77
N ASN A 347 6.68 15.32 -12.73
CA ASN A 347 6.19 16.45 -11.94
C ASN A 347 6.13 17.74 -12.78
N ALA A 348 7.09 17.99 -13.65
CA ALA A 348 7.11 19.15 -14.54
C ALA A 348 6.00 19.09 -15.61
N GLU A 349 5.58 17.89 -16.02
CA GLU A 349 4.50 17.64 -16.98
C GLU A 349 3.10 17.66 -16.33
N GLY A 350 2.98 18.00 -15.05
CA GLY A 350 1.70 18.16 -14.32
C GLY A 350 1.46 17.12 -13.22
N GLY A 351 2.42 16.22 -13.00
CA GLY A 351 2.39 15.21 -11.93
C GLY A 351 1.37 14.09 -12.13
N ALA A 352 1.39 13.13 -11.23
CA ALA A 352 0.48 11.99 -11.25
C ALA A 352 -0.98 12.36 -10.94
N ASP A 353 -1.24 13.52 -10.34
CA ASP A 353 -2.58 13.97 -9.94
C ASP A 353 -3.49 14.27 -11.15
N ASN A 354 -2.94 14.51 -12.34
CA ASN A 354 -3.70 14.75 -13.56
C ASN A 354 -4.16 13.47 -14.27
N GLN A 355 -3.75 12.30 -13.77
CA GLN A 355 -4.13 11.03 -14.36
C GLN A 355 -5.34 10.44 -13.60
N SER A 356 -6.53 10.72 -14.09
CA SER A 356 -7.75 10.08 -13.57
C SER A 356 -7.75 8.59 -13.95
N ILE A 357 -7.33 7.73 -13.03
CA ILE A 357 -7.51 6.28 -13.16
C ILE A 357 -9.02 6.02 -13.08
N GLN A 358 -9.68 5.91 -14.23
CA GLN A 358 -11.06 5.44 -14.27
C GLN A 358 -11.07 3.91 -14.19
N PRO A 359 -11.89 3.31 -13.29
CA PRO A 359 -12.05 1.86 -13.30
C PRO A 359 -12.65 1.44 -14.64
N THR A 360 -12.00 0.49 -15.30
CA THR A 360 -12.45 -0.06 -16.61
C THR A 360 -13.73 -0.90 -16.52
N THR A 361 -14.28 -1.10 -15.31
CA THR A 361 -15.54 -1.82 -15.09
C THR A 361 -16.46 -1.01 -14.19
N ALA A 362 -17.74 -0.98 -14.52
CA ALA A 362 -18.78 -0.40 -13.67
C ALA A 362 -18.78 -1.06 -12.28
N PRO A 363 -19.08 -0.32 -11.19
CA PRO A 363 -19.14 -0.90 -9.85
C PRO A 363 -20.12 -2.07 -9.80
N GLY A 364 -19.66 -3.26 -9.43
CA GLY A 364 -20.49 -4.46 -9.30
C GLY A 364 -20.30 -5.54 -10.36
N VAL A 365 -19.48 -5.33 -11.40
CA VAL A 365 -19.16 -6.35 -12.39
C VAL A 365 -17.79 -6.95 -12.11
N SER A 366 -17.75 -8.22 -11.72
CA SER A 366 -16.50 -8.94 -11.49
C SER A 366 -15.83 -9.23 -12.85
N ALA A 367 -14.51 -9.13 -12.91
CA ALA A 367 -13.72 -9.35 -14.14
C ALA A 367 -13.89 -10.75 -14.77
N CYS A 368 -14.54 -11.70 -14.06
CA CYS A 368 -14.86 -13.03 -14.58
C CYS A 368 -16.13 -13.08 -15.46
N SER A 369 -16.96 -12.03 -15.50
CA SER A 369 -18.21 -12.04 -16.28
C SER A 369 -18.08 -11.55 -17.73
N THR A 370 -16.91 -11.02 -18.12
CA THR A 370 -16.69 -10.51 -19.49
C THR A 370 -16.03 -11.51 -20.45
N ALA A 371 -15.63 -12.70 -19.97
CA ALA A 371 -15.07 -13.75 -20.83
C ALA A 371 -16.13 -14.59 -21.58
N GLY A 372 -17.42 -14.31 -21.41
CA GLY A 372 -18.54 -15.08 -21.97
C GLY A 372 -19.33 -14.46 -23.13
N ALA A 373 -18.96 -13.25 -23.58
CA ALA A 373 -19.65 -12.59 -24.69
C ALA A 373 -18.77 -12.54 -25.94
N ALA A 374 -18.34 -13.70 -26.43
CA ALA A 374 -17.84 -13.84 -27.80
C ALA A 374 -19.02 -14.11 -28.71
N GLN A 375 -19.42 -13.10 -29.45
CA GLN A 375 -20.03 -13.05 -30.78
C GLN A 375 -20.80 -14.31 -31.25
N ALA A 376 -22.08 -14.27 -31.19
CA ALA A 376 -22.92 -15.04 -32.08
C ALA A 376 -22.79 -14.44 -33.50
N ALA A 377 -22.24 -15.21 -34.42
CA ALA A 377 -22.27 -14.89 -35.84
C ALA A 377 -23.72 -15.00 -36.41
N PRO A 378 -24.12 -14.18 -37.40
CA PRO A 378 -25.47 -14.22 -37.94
C PRO A 378 -25.72 -15.52 -38.70
N GLU A 379 -26.85 -16.16 -38.43
CA GLU A 379 -27.37 -17.29 -39.16
C GLU A 379 -27.63 -16.92 -40.64
N ALA A 380 -26.94 -17.61 -41.52
CA ALA A 380 -27.28 -17.61 -42.93
C ALA A 380 -28.40 -18.63 -43.18
N SER A 381 -29.51 -18.14 -43.72
CA SER A 381 -30.70 -18.85 -44.17
C SER A 381 -30.40 -19.97 -45.16
N GLY A 382 -31.03 -21.06 -44.91
CA GLY A 382 -31.39 -22.20 -45.65
C GLY A 382 -30.96 -22.47 -47.08
N SER A 383 -30.67 -23.71 -47.32
CA SER A 383 -31.31 -24.48 -48.38
C SER A 383 -31.03 -25.98 -48.18
N SER A 384 -32.11 -26.72 -48.25
CA SER A 384 -32.21 -28.15 -48.37
C SER A 384 -31.44 -28.70 -49.56
N CYS A 385 -30.75 -29.86 -49.44
CA CYS A 385 -30.89 -30.98 -50.39
C CYS A 385 -30.29 -32.27 -49.86
N SER A 386 -31.12 -33.22 -49.86
CA SER A 386 -31.12 -34.65 -49.85
C SER A 386 -29.87 -35.39 -50.34
N ARG A 387 -29.61 -36.52 -49.61
CA ARG A 387 -29.21 -37.89 -50.06
C ARG A 387 -28.03 -38.05 -51.01
N HIS A 388 -26.98 -38.62 -50.55
CA HIS A 388 -26.66 -40.07 -50.75
C HIS A 388 -25.61 -40.52 -49.73
#